data_864d19b0ac342fb00e6f278ac36920cc
#
_entry.id   864d19b0ac342fb00e6f278ac36920cc
#
_cell.length_a   1.000
_cell.length_b   1.000
_cell.length_c   1.000
_cell.angle_alpha   90.00
_cell.angle_beta   90.00
_cell.angle_gamma   90.00
#
_symmetry.space_group_name_H-M   'P 1'
#
loop_
_entity.id
_entity.type
_entity.pdbx_description
1 polymer ?
#
loop_
_entity_poly.entity_id
_entity_poly.type
_entity_poly.pdbx_seq_one_letter_code
_entity_poly.pdbx_strand_id
1 'polypeptide(L)'
;MRWIPIVLALLATPALAQQVSDPNADVSVASPAYAVDSGPVIAIDASHKNFHTLEGRYAAMAAVARSDGYRVVSLDAAPSAQTLMQAKVLVIANALAPFTADEVAAVHAWVEAGGSLLLIADHMPFGASADGLANSFGFRFEDSFAFEAVRGPESFSKGNGRLIDGPIARGQAKGKPVDEVYAFTGTVLHAPPGASPLLRLGSGWTILSPKEAWKFDETTPSRPSNDADLRGAAMDVGRGRIALFSEAAMFTAQVANGGGQMGFNYPKAGQNKQYLLNVLHWLSRAE
;
A
#
# COMPACT_ATOMS: atom_id res chain seq x y z
N MET A 1 41.91 14.65 -46.87
CA MET A 1 40.53 14.35 -46.44
C MET A 1 40.61 13.45 -45.18
N ARG A 2 40.33 13.98 -44.00
CA ARG A 2 40.32 13.21 -42.75
C ARG A 2 38.89 12.80 -42.47
N TRP A 3 38.65 11.51 -42.44
CA TRP A 3 37.34 10.94 -42.05
C TRP A 3 37.27 10.98 -40.50
N ILE A 4 36.25 11.67 -39.98
CA ILE A 4 35.89 11.67 -38.57
C ILE A 4 34.84 10.58 -38.37
N PRO A 5 35.06 9.54 -37.55
CA PRO A 5 34.01 8.57 -37.25
C PRO A 5 32.97 9.22 -36.32
N ILE A 6 31.71 9.26 -36.76
CA ILE A 6 30.59 9.63 -35.92
C ILE A 6 30.34 8.42 -35.00
N VAL A 7 30.71 8.56 -33.73
CA VAL A 7 30.31 7.61 -32.68
C VAL A 7 28.85 7.91 -32.33
N LEU A 8 27.94 7.06 -32.81
CA LEU A 8 26.55 7.08 -32.42
C LEU A 8 26.48 6.56 -30.96
N ALA A 9 26.42 7.45 -29.98
CA ALA A 9 26.11 7.09 -28.61
C ALA A 9 24.65 6.66 -28.55
N LEU A 10 24.40 5.36 -28.51
CA LEU A 10 23.13 4.79 -28.14
C LEU A 10 22.82 5.22 -26.69
N LEU A 11 21.98 6.23 -26.54
CA LEU A 11 21.35 6.56 -25.28
C LEU A 11 20.41 5.40 -24.91
N ALA A 12 20.93 4.44 -24.16
CA ALA A 12 20.09 3.46 -23.49
C ALA A 12 19.22 4.24 -22.49
N THR A 13 17.95 4.49 -22.86
CA THR A 13 16.96 4.88 -21.86
C THR A 13 16.95 3.80 -20.79
N PRO A 14 17.06 4.14 -19.50
CA PRO A 14 16.90 3.15 -18.45
C PRO A 14 15.48 2.58 -18.62
N ALA A 15 15.37 1.32 -19.00
CA ALA A 15 14.12 0.59 -18.92
C ALA A 15 13.73 0.63 -17.43
N LEU A 16 12.77 1.48 -17.08
CA LEU A 16 12.15 1.46 -15.76
C LEU A 16 11.75 0.00 -15.53
N ALA A 17 12.27 -0.60 -14.48
CA ALA A 17 12.04 -2.00 -14.16
C ALA A 17 10.52 -2.21 -14.13
N GLN A 18 9.99 -2.87 -15.15
CA GLN A 18 8.55 -3.10 -15.25
C GLN A 18 8.19 -4.12 -14.18
N GLN A 19 7.49 -3.68 -13.16
CA GLN A 19 6.92 -4.53 -12.13
C GLN A 19 5.55 -5.01 -12.59
N VAL A 20 5.33 -6.31 -12.58
CA VAL A 20 4.04 -6.93 -12.91
C VAL A 20 3.62 -7.85 -11.78
N SER A 21 2.33 -8.15 -11.68
CA SER A 21 1.84 -9.16 -10.75
C SER A 21 2.48 -10.51 -11.06
N ASP A 22 2.88 -11.25 -10.02
CA ASP A 22 3.43 -12.60 -10.17
C ASP A 22 2.30 -13.61 -10.38
N PRO A 23 2.17 -14.21 -11.58
CA PRO A 23 1.11 -15.19 -11.86
C PRO A 23 1.32 -16.53 -11.14
N ASN A 24 2.52 -16.77 -10.59
CA ASN A 24 2.88 -18.01 -9.90
C ASN A 24 2.86 -17.86 -8.37
N ALA A 25 2.45 -16.71 -7.85
CA ALA A 25 2.38 -16.51 -6.40
C ALA A 25 1.36 -17.45 -5.75
N ASP A 26 1.69 -17.98 -4.59
CA ASP A 26 0.72 -18.74 -3.79
C ASP A 26 -0.33 -17.78 -3.19
N VAL A 27 -1.51 -17.79 -3.78
CA VAL A 27 -2.68 -17.00 -3.37
C VAL A 27 -3.70 -17.81 -2.55
N SER A 28 -3.39 -19.06 -2.22
CA SER A 28 -4.29 -19.94 -1.48
C SER A 28 -4.46 -19.49 -0.03
N VAL A 29 -5.66 -19.68 0.52
CA VAL A 29 -5.99 -19.47 1.93
C VAL A 29 -6.52 -20.77 2.51
N ALA A 30 -5.76 -21.36 3.43
CA ALA A 30 -6.08 -22.69 3.98
C ALA A 30 -7.36 -22.71 4.83
N SER A 31 -7.73 -21.58 5.44
CA SER A 31 -8.91 -21.44 6.29
C SER A 31 -9.61 -20.12 5.95
N PRO A 32 -10.42 -20.09 4.88
CA PRO A 32 -11.09 -18.87 4.44
C PRO A 32 -12.04 -18.30 5.49
N ALA A 33 -12.09 -16.98 5.58
CA ALA A 33 -13.02 -16.29 6.48
C ALA A 33 -14.49 -16.47 6.07
N TYR A 34 -14.73 -16.61 4.76
CA TYR A 34 -16.07 -16.77 4.20
C TYR A 34 -16.11 -17.96 3.23
N ALA A 35 -17.29 -18.51 3.00
CA ALA A 35 -17.49 -19.42 1.85
C ALA A 35 -17.24 -18.67 0.54
N VAL A 36 -16.93 -19.37 -0.52
CA VAL A 36 -16.60 -18.78 -1.83
C VAL A 36 -17.67 -17.76 -2.23
N ASP A 37 -17.25 -16.54 -2.55
CA ASP A 37 -18.05 -15.41 -3.00
C ASP A 37 -19.19 -14.99 -2.04
N SER A 38 -19.17 -15.44 -0.78
CA SER A 38 -20.20 -15.07 0.21
C SER A 38 -19.79 -13.91 1.11
N GLY A 39 -18.51 -13.54 1.09
CA GLY A 39 -17.96 -12.44 1.88
C GLY A 39 -18.36 -11.06 1.35
N PRO A 40 -18.04 -10.01 2.12
CA PRO A 40 -18.27 -8.63 1.72
C PRO A 40 -17.57 -8.26 0.41
N VAL A 41 -18.07 -7.19 -0.23
CA VAL A 41 -17.43 -6.65 -1.45
C VAL A 41 -16.24 -5.81 -1.09
N ILE A 42 -15.09 -6.11 -1.71
CA ILE A 42 -13.90 -5.26 -1.77
C ILE A 42 -13.86 -4.62 -3.16
N ALA A 43 -13.91 -3.30 -3.22
CA ALA A 43 -13.74 -2.53 -4.45
C ALA A 43 -12.31 -2.00 -4.53
N ILE A 44 -11.60 -2.25 -5.65
CA ILE A 44 -10.25 -1.74 -5.90
C ILE A 44 -10.35 -0.60 -6.90
N ASP A 45 -9.91 0.59 -6.51
CA ASP A 45 -9.95 1.80 -7.34
C ASP A 45 -9.06 1.67 -8.58
N ALA A 46 -9.64 1.98 -9.74
CA ALA A 46 -8.96 2.08 -11.03
C ALA A 46 -9.21 3.44 -11.71
N SER A 47 -9.97 4.35 -11.07
CA SER A 47 -10.41 5.61 -11.67
C SER A 47 -9.37 6.73 -11.60
N HIS A 48 -8.34 6.60 -10.74
CA HIS A 48 -7.33 7.63 -10.49
C HIS A 48 -5.97 7.32 -11.15
N LYS A 49 -5.97 6.61 -12.30
CA LYS A 49 -4.73 6.18 -12.99
C LYS A 49 -3.81 5.38 -12.07
N ASN A 50 -4.38 4.53 -11.26
CA ASN A 50 -3.70 3.76 -10.23
C ASN A 50 -2.70 2.78 -10.86
N PHE A 51 -1.52 2.64 -10.24
CA PHE A 51 -0.58 1.57 -10.61
C PHE A 51 -1.02 0.19 -10.12
N HIS A 52 -1.79 0.16 -9.04
CA HIS A 52 -2.21 -1.08 -8.38
C HIS A 52 -3.71 -1.28 -8.54
N THR A 53 -4.11 -1.78 -9.71
CA THR A 53 -5.51 -2.11 -10.05
C THR A 53 -5.78 -3.59 -9.91
N LEU A 54 -7.06 -3.98 -9.96
CA LEU A 54 -7.53 -5.37 -9.86
C LEU A 54 -6.83 -6.33 -10.82
N GLU A 55 -6.66 -5.93 -12.08
CA GLU A 55 -6.00 -6.73 -13.12
C GLU A 55 -4.53 -6.36 -13.32
N GLY A 56 -4.07 -5.32 -12.60
CA GLY A 56 -2.70 -4.83 -12.62
C GLY A 56 -1.86 -5.46 -11.51
N ARG A 57 -1.08 -4.62 -10.86
CA ARG A 57 -0.14 -5.08 -9.81
C ARG A 57 -0.83 -5.67 -8.58
N TYR A 58 -2.14 -5.42 -8.37
CA TYR A 58 -2.93 -6.00 -7.27
C TYR A 58 -3.73 -7.25 -7.67
N ALA A 59 -3.47 -7.84 -8.83
CA ALA A 59 -4.10 -9.10 -9.20
C ALA A 59 -3.85 -10.21 -8.18
N ALA A 60 -2.63 -10.32 -7.62
CA ALA A 60 -2.31 -11.29 -6.59
C ALA A 60 -3.01 -10.98 -5.26
N MET A 61 -3.09 -9.71 -4.83
CA MET A 61 -3.89 -9.28 -3.68
C MET A 61 -5.36 -9.68 -3.84
N ALA A 62 -5.94 -9.38 -4.99
CA ALA A 62 -7.33 -9.71 -5.29
C ALA A 62 -7.58 -11.22 -5.28
N ALA A 63 -6.64 -12.01 -5.79
CA ALA A 63 -6.73 -13.46 -5.77
C ALA A 63 -6.68 -14.03 -4.33
N VAL A 64 -5.83 -13.48 -3.46
CA VAL A 64 -5.81 -13.84 -2.02
C VAL A 64 -7.15 -13.50 -1.37
N ALA A 65 -7.69 -12.29 -1.60
CA ALA A 65 -8.99 -11.90 -1.03
C ALA A 65 -10.13 -12.80 -1.54
N ARG A 66 -10.14 -13.17 -2.83
CA ARG A 66 -11.12 -14.14 -3.37
C ARG A 66 -10.94 -15.54 -2.76
N SER A 67 -9.70 -15.98 -2.56
CA SER A 67 -9.43 -17.26 -1.87
C SER A 67 -9.90 -17.26 -0.41
N ASP A 68 -10.03 -16.08 0.20
CA ASP A 68 -10.58 -15.90 1.54
C ASP A 68 -12.11 -15.71 1.55
N GLY A 69 -12.74 -15.79 0.36
CA GLY A 69 -14.19 -15.78 0.14
C GLY A 69 -14.80 -14.40 -0.08
N TYR A 70 -14.00 -13.33 -0.18
CA TYR A 70 -14.51 -12.00 -0.55
C TYR A 70 -14.92 -11.94 -2.02
N ARG A 71 -15.87 -11.06 -2.31
CA ARG A 71 -16.17 -10.61 -3.68
C ARG A 71 -15.29 -9.41 -4.01
N VAL A 72 -14.45 -9.51 -5.03
CA VAL A 72 -13.51 -8.44 -5.38
C VAL A 72 -13.84 -7.89 -6.75
N VAL A 73 -14.07 -6.59 -6.83
CA VAL A 73 -14.50 -5.87 -8.03
C VAL A 73 -13.57 -4.67 -8.32
N SER A 74 -13.50 -4.27 -9.58
CA SER A 74 -12.87 -3.00 -9.96
C SER A 74 -13.84 -1.85 -9.75
N LEU A 75 -13.34 -0.70 -9.28
CA LEU A 75 -14.06 0.56 -9.24
C LEU A 75 -13.50 1.47 -10.34
N ASP A 76 -14.09 1.37 -11.52
CA ASP A 76 -13.62 2.10 -12.71
C ASP A 76 -14.18 3.53 -12.81
N ALA A 77 -15.21 3.83 -12.03
CA ALA A 77 -15.80 5.15 -11.92
C ALA A 77 -15.36 5.85 -10.64
N ALA A 78 -15.33 7.18 -10.67
CA ALA A 78 -15.00 8.01 -9.51
C ALA A 78 -15.83 7.65 -8.26
N PRO A 79 -15.22 7.65 -7.06
CA PRO A 79 -15.92 7.39 -5.82
C PRO A 79 -17.09 8.36 -5.60
N SER A 80 -18.26 7.81 -5.35
CA SER A 80 -19.50 8.54 -5.06
C SER A 80 -20.40 7.69 -4.15
N ALA A 81 -21.44 8.28 -3.59
CA ALA A 81 -22.41 7.52 -2.81
C ALA A 81 -23.01 6.34 -3.59
N GLN A 82 -23.21 6.50 -4.91
CA GLN A 82 -23.75 5.46 -5.77
C GLN A 82 -22.73 4.36 -6.05
N THR A 83 -21.49 4.71 -6.42
CA THR A 83 -20.44 3.74 -6.80
C THR A 83 -19.93 2.95 -5.59
N LEU A 84 -19.99 3.53 -4.38
CA LEU A 84 -19.57 2.88 -3.13
C LEU A 84 -20.68 2.09 -2.43
N MET A 85 -21.92 2.16 -2.90
CA MET A 85 -23.09 1.62 -2.20
C MET A 85 -22.99 0.12 -1.86
N GLN A 86 -22.36 -0.68 -2.72
CA GLN A 86 -22.23 -2.12 -2.52
C GLN A 86 -20.89 -2.53 -1.87
N ALA A 87 -19.94 -1.63 -1.80
CA ALA A 87 -18.62 -1.93 -1.24
C ALA A 87 -18.67 -1.91 0.30
N LYS A 88 -18.00 -2.87 0.92
CA LYS A 88 -17.69 -2.85 2.35
C LYS A 88 -16.30 -2.30 2.60
N VAL A 89 -15.34 -2.61 1.73
CA VAL A 89 -13.98 -2.11 1.77
C VAL A 89 -13.63 -1.47 0.42
N LEU A 90 -13.16 -0.25 0.44
CA LEU A 90 -12.55 0.43 -0.70
C LEU A 90 -11.03 0.35 -0.55
N VAL A 91 -10.34 -0.15 -1.57
CA VAL A 91 -8.88 -0.17 -1.66
C VAL A 91 -8.45 0.85 -2.71
N ILE A 92 -7.67 1.84 -2.30
CA ILE A 92 -7.04 2.82 -3.17
C ILE A 92 -5.53 2.66 -3.02
N ALA A 93 -4.84 2.34 -4.11
CA ALA A 93 -3.39 2.13 -4.06
C ALA A 93 -2.68 2.82 -5.22
N ASN A 94 -1.72 3.67 -4.86
CA ASN A 94 -0.85 4.39 -5.80
C ASN A 94 -1.63 5.14 -6.90
N ALA A 95 -2.60 5.95 -6.49
CA ALA A 95 -3.29 6.89 -7.36
C ALA A 95 -2.28 7.93 -7.90
N LEU A 96 -2.34 8.23 -9.19
CA LEU A 96 -1.56 9.32 -9.81
C LEU A 96 -2.38 10.57 -10.02
N ALA A 97 -3.70 10.44 -10.21
CA ALA A 97 -4.59 11.59 -10.26
C ALA A 97 -5.06 11.95 -8.84
N PRO A 98 -5.01 13.21 -8.44
CA PRO A 98 -5.53 13.64 -7.14
C PRO A 98 -7.06 13.53 -7.11
N PHE A 99 -7.60 13.35 -5.90
CA PHE A 99 -9.04 13.27 -5.66
C PHE A 99 -9.65 14.68 -5.68
N THR A 100 -10.80 14.82 -6.30
CA THR A 100 -11.61 16.05 -6.23
C THR A 100 -12.24 16.22 -4.84
N ALA A 101 -12.67 17.44 -4.51
CA ALA A 101 -13.34 17.71 -3.24
C ALA A 101 -14.62 16.86 -3.05
N ASP A 102 -15.37 16.63 -4.12
CA ASP A 102 -16.60 15.82 -4.09
C ASP A 102 -16.29 14.34 -3.84
N GLU A 103 -15.24 13.79 -4.44
CA GLU A 103 -14.79 12.42 -4.19
C GLU A 103 -14.29 12.23 -2.75
N VAL A 104 -13.49 13.19 -2.25
CA VAL A 104 -13.05 13.19 -0.85
C VAL A 104 -14.25 13.21 0.10
N ALA A 105 -15.22 14.11 -0.13
CA ALA A 105 -16.42 14.18 0.69
C ALA A 105 -17.26 12.90 0.62
N ALA A 106 -17.40 12.30 -0.57
CA ALA A 106 -18.14 11.05 -0.75
C ALA A 106 -17.49 9.88 -0.01
N VAL A 107 -16.17 9.71 -0.13
CA VAL A 107 -15.43 8.64 0.58
C VAL A 107 -15.50 8.87 2.09
N HIS A 108 -15.29 10.10 2.56
CA HIS A 108 -15.36 10.44 3.99
C HIS A 108 -16.73 10.08 4.58
N ALA A 109 -17.81 10.57 3.97
CA ALA A 109 -19.18 10.31 4.42
C ALA A 109 -19.53 8.79 4.38
N TRP A 110 -19.04 8.08 3.35
CA TRP A 110 -19.25 6.65 3.24
C TRP A 110 -18.53 5.87 4.35
N VAL A 111 -17.29 6.27 4.71
CA VAL A 111 -16.58 5.68 5.85
C VAL A 111 -17.30 5.96 7.15
N GLU A 112 -17.72 7.21 7.43
CA GLU A 112 -18.48 7.55 8.63
C GLU A 112 -19.77 6.73 8.75
N ALA A 113 -20.41 6.41 7.61
CA ALA A 113 -21.61 5.59 7.54
C ALA A 113 -21.36 4.08 7.71
N GLY A 114 -20.10 3.63 7.81
CA GLY A 114 -19.77 2.21 8.10
C GLY A 114 -19.02 1.47 7.00
N GLY A 115 -18.66 2.13 5.90
CA GLY A 115 -17.67 1.65 4.94
C GLY A 115 -16.27 1.62 5.54
N SER A 116 -15.33 0.99 4.86
CA SER A 116 -13.94 0.95 5.34
C SER A 116 -12.94 1.21 4.22
N LEU A 117 -11.91 1.99 4.50
CA LEU A 117 -10.92 2.42 3.52
C LEU A 117 -9.54 1.80 3.81
N LEU A 118 -8.94 1.19 2.79
CA LEU A 118 -7.51 0.89 2.73
C LEU A 118 -6.88 1.85 1.73
N LEU A 119 -6.19 2.87 2.24
CA LEU A 119 -5.50 3.88 1.42
C LEU A 119 -4.01 3.65 1.44
N ILE A 120 -3.41 3.46 0.28
CA ILE A 120 -1.99 3.18 0.14
C ILE A 120 -1.38 4.20 -0.83
N ALA A 121 -0.36 4.90 -0.37
CA ALA A 121 0.45 5.78 -1.20
C ALA A 121 1.93 5.49 -0.91
N ASP A 122 2.58 4.90 -1.86
CA ASP A 122 4.00 4.56 -1.83
C ASP A 122 4.88 5.83 -1.87
N HIS A 123 6.14 5.71 -2.23
CA HIS A 123 7.05 6.85 -2.40
C HIS A 123 6.50 7.91 -3.39
N MET A 124 7.20 9.05 -3.48
CA MET A 124 6.92 10.07 -4.50
C MET A 124 6.72 9.45 -5.91
N PRO A 125 5.69 9.84 -6.69
CA PRO A 125 4.79 10.98 -6.46
C PRO A 125 3.43 10.60 -5.83
N PHE A 126 3.24 9.39 -5.34
CA PHE A 126 1.93 8.88 -4.92
C PHE A 126 1.41 9.57 -3.65
N GLY A 127 2.32 9.97 -2.75
CA GLY A 127 1.97 10.71 -1.54
C GLY A 127 1.16 11.96 -1.85
N ALA A 128 1.67 12.80 -2.75
CA ALA A 128 1.02 14.05 -3.12
C ALA A 128 -0.40 13.86 -3.71
N SER A 129 -0.62 12.80 -4.51
CA SER A 129 -1.93 12.52 -5.09
C SER A 129 -2.96 12.03 -4.08
N ALA A 130 -2.53 11.27 -3.07
CA ALA A 130 -3.39 10.73 -2.03
C ALA A 130 -3.65 11.70 -0.86
N ASP A 131 -2.85 12.76 -0.74
CA ASP A 131 -2.79 13.61 0.47
C ASP A 131 -4.11 14.32 0.76
N GLY A 132 -4.83 14.78 -0.26
CA GLY A 132 -6.15 15.41 -0.08
C GLY A 132 -7.16 14.47 0.60
N LEU A 133 -7.20 13.20 0.21
CA LEU A 133 -8.06 12.21 0.83
C LEU A 133 -7.54 11.83 2.23
N ALA A 134 -6.24 11.63 2.39
CA ALA A 134 -5.63 11.33 3.68
C ALA A 134 -5.87 12.44 4.71
N ASN A 135 -5.71 13.70 4.30
CA ASN A 135 -5.93 14.88 5.14
C ASN A 135 -7.38 15.02 5.63
N SER A 136 -8.36 14.54 4.87
CA SER A 136 -9.76 14.55 5.32
C SER A 136 -9.98 13.73 6.59
N PHE A 137 -9.09 12.76 6.85
CA PHE A 137 -9.05 11.95 8.07
C PHE A 137 -7.96 12.37 9.06
N GLY A 138 -7.25 13.48 8.79
CA GLY A 138 -6.15 13.98 9.62
C GLY A 138 -4.80 13.30 9.39
N PHE A 139 -4.68 12.38 8.43
CA PHE A 139 -3.40 11.77 8.04
C PHE A 139 -2.70 12.60 6.97
N ARG A 140 -1.39 12.41 6.84
CA ARG A 140 -0.58 13.04 5.79
C ARG A 140 0.50 12.10 5.29
N PHE A 141 0.61 11.93 3.99
CA PHE A 141 1.76 11.30 3.35
C PHE A 141 2.84 12.34 3.05
N GLU A 142 4.11 11.98 3.24
CA GLU A 142 5.18 12.79 2.68
C GLU A 142 5.39 12.45 1.20
N ASP A 143 5.70 13.46 0.39
CA ASP A 143 6.10 13.25 -1.01
C ASP A 143 7.61 13.02 -1.04
N SER A 144 8.04 11.85 -0.59
CA SER A 144 9.42 11.50 -0.31
C SER A 144 9.72 10.03 -0.55
N PHE A 145 10.96 9.66 -0.26
CA PHE A 145 11.44 8.27 -0.18
C PHE A 145 12.04 8.04 1.20
N ALA A 146 11.70 6.94 1.84
CA ALA A 146 12.32 6.52 3.10
C ALA A 146 13.17 5.27 2.87
N PHE A 147 14.48 5.35 3.13
CA PHE A 147 15.42 4.26 2.95
C PHE A 147 16.16 3.94 4.25
N GLU A 148 16.33 2.67 4.57
CA GLU A 148 17.33 2.23 5.54
C GLU A 148 18.76 2.44 4.99
N ALA A 149 19.75 2.41 5.88
CA ALA A 149 21.17 2.55 5.50
C ALA A 149 21.60 1.49 4.47
N VAL A 150 21.07 0.28 4.57
CA VAL A 150 21.24 -0.78 3.57
C VAL A 150 19.95 -0.87 2.76
N ARG A 151 20.05 -0.48 1.48
CA ARG A 151 18.88 -0.58 0.58
C ARG A 151 18.51 -2.02 0.33
N GLY A 152 17.22 -2.33 0.42
CA GLY A 152 16.67 -3.66 0.20
C GLY A 152 15.30 -3.82 0.84
N PRO A 153 14.76 -5.03 0.87
CA PRO A 153 13.53 -5.32 1.60
C PRO A 153 13.69 -5.04 3.10
N GLU A 154 12.74 -4.30 3.66
CA GLU A 154 12.76 -3.70 4.97
C GLU A 154 11.95 -4.56 5.95
N SER A 155 12.56 -5.05 7.03
CA SER A 155 11.89 -5.85 8.05
C SER A 155 11.18 -4.98 9.08
N PHE A 156 9.89 -5.25 9.28
CA PHE A 156 9.08 -4.76 10.38
C PHE A 156 8.65 -5.94 11.24
N SER A 157 9.25 -6.10 12.41
CA SER A 157 8.97 -7.21 13.29
C SER A 157 8.68 -6.74 14.72
N LYS A 158 8.01 -7.60 15.50
CA LYS A 158 7.87 -7.37 16.95
C LYS A 158 9.24 -7.35 17.64
N GLY A 159 10.18 -8.16 17.15
CA GLY A 159 11.54 -8.25 17.70
C GLY A 159 12.36 -6.97 17.53
N ASN A 160 12.18 -6.22 16.45
CA ASN A 160 12.85 -4.92 16.24
C ASN A 160 11.98 -3.71 16.68
N GLY A 161 10.80 -3.95 17.24
CA GLY A 161 9.88 -2.92 17.73
C GLY A 161 9.16 -2.11 16.62
N ARG A 162 9.30 -2.50 15.36
CA ARG A 162 8.70 -1.78 14.21
C ARG A 162 7.31 -2.28 13.84
N LEU A 163 7.01 -3.56 14.02
CA LEU A 163 5.64 -4.09 13.93
C LEU A 163 4.98 -3.92 15.31
N ILE A 164 3.97 -3.05 15.34
CA ILE A 164 3.29 -2.71 16.59
C ILE A 164 2.25 -3.79 16.91
N ASP A 165 2.30 -4.30 18.15
CA ASP A 165 1.33 -5.28 18.60
C ASP A 165 -0.06 -4.64 18.73
N GLY A 166 -1.07 -5.30 18.18
CA GLY A 166 -2.42 -4.78 18.16
C GLY A 166 -3.38 -5.76 17.47
N PRO A 167 -4.66 -5.37 17.30
CA PRO A 167 -5.66 -6.27 16.71
C PRO A 167 -5.27 -6.86 15.36
N ILE A 168 -4.65 -6.06 14.48
CA ILE A 168 -4.23 -6.50 13.15
C ILE A 168 -3.03 -7.46 13.24
N ALA A 169 -2.00 -7.12 14.02
CA ALA A 169 -0.85 -8.01 14.17
C ALA A 169 -1.18 -9.31 14.91
N ARG A 170 -2.15 -9.29 15.83
CA ARG A 170 -2.61 -10.50 16.53
C ARG A 170 -3.53 -11.37 15.70
N GLY A 171 -4.14 -10.84 14.63
CA GLY A 171 -5.18 -11.51 13.87
C GLY A 171 -6.47 -11.63 14.66
N GLN A 172 -7.45 -10.75 14.43
CA GLN A 172 -8.75 -10.85 15.08
C GLN A 172 -9.55 -12.03 14.52
N ALA A 173 -10.37 -12.64 15.38
CA ALA A 173 -11.35 -13.67 15.05
C ALA A 173 -10.86 -14.75 14.08
N LYS A 174 -10.82 -14.48 12.78
CA LYS A 174 -10.43 -15.43 11.73
C LYS A 174 -8.98 -15.28 11.24
N GLY A 175 -8.26 -14.27 11.74
CA GLY A 175 -6.84 -14.06 11.40
C GLY A 175 -5.90 -14.92 12.24
N LYS A 176 -4.61 -14.86 11.90
CA LYS A 176 -3.52 -15.51 12.64
C LYS A 176 -2.50 -14.46 13.07
N PRO A 177 -1.80 -14.67 14.18
CA PRO A 177 -0.73 -13.77 14.62
C PRO A 177 0.36 -13.63 13.56
N VAL A 178 0.85 -12.39 13.43
CA VAL A 178 1.97 -12.02 12.57
C VAL A 178 3.05 -11.40 13.44
N ASP A 179 4.30 -11.84 13.27
CA ASP A 179 5.44 -11.39 14.04
C ASP A 179 6.43 -10.58 13.20
N GLU A 180 6.39 -10.73 11.87
CA GLU A 180 7.26 -10.02 10.94
C GLU A 180 6.61 -9.84 9.57
N VAL A 181 6.78 -8.65 8.99
CA VAL A 181 6.42 -8.33 7.60
C VAL A 181 7.58 -7.59 6.93
N TYR A 182 7.61 -7.64 5.60
CA TYR A 182 8.60 -6.96 4.78
C TYR A 182 7.92 -5.91 3.90
N ALA A 183 8.50 -4.70 3.88
CA ALA A 183 8.23 -3.65 2.91
C ALA A 183 9.40 -3.53 1.94
N PHE A 184 9.24 -2.80 0.83
CA PHE A 184 10.24 -2.80 -0.24
C PHE A 184 10.73 -1.41 -0.60
N THR A 185 9.85 -0.43 -0.60
CA THR A 185 10.15 0.98 -0.77
C THR A 185 8.91 1.75 -0.32
N GLY A 186 9.08 2.97 0.14
CA GLY A 186 7.91 3.76 0.53
C GLY A 186 8.29 5.11 1.06
N THR A 187 7.30 5.84 1.54
CA THR A 187 7.46 7.15 2.15
C THR A 187 7.13 7.12 3.65
N VAL A 188 6.91 8.29 4.21
CA VAL A 188 6.49 8.49 5.61
C VAL A 188 5.00 8.79 5.66
N LEU A 189 4.31 8.15 6.59
CA LEU A 189 2.94 8.44 6.98
C LEU A 189 2.94 9.12 8.35
N HIS A 190 2.27 10.27 8.44
CA HIS A 190 1.94 10.93 9.70
C HIS A 190 0.49 10.65 10.05
N ALA A 191 0.25 10.30 11.31
CA ALA A 191 -1.07 9.94 11.81
C ALA A 191 -1.56 10.96 12.86
N PRO A 192 -2.88 11.25 12.90
CA PRO A 192 -3.46 12.13 13.89
C PRO A 192 -3.50 11.49 15.29
N PRO A 193 -3.70 12.28 16.36
CA PRO A 193 -4.04 11.74 17.66
C PRO A 193 -5.26 10.82 17.59
N GLY A 194 -5.20 9.67 18.27
CA GLY A 194 -6.27 8.66 18.25
C GLY A 194 -6.09 7.56 17.20
N ALA A 195 -5.23 7.74 16.20
CA ALA A 195 -4.83 6.65 15.31
C ALA A 195 -3.90 5.66 16.02
N SER A 196 -4.04 4.39 15.68
CA SER A 196 -3.19 3.30 16.17
C SER A 196 -2.06 3.07 15.18
N PRO A 197 -0.79 3.27 15.57
CA PRO A 197 0.35 2.87 14.74
C PRO A 197 0.33 1.36 14.47
N LEU A 198 0.67 0.96 13.26
CA LEU A 198 0.79 -0.43 12.84
C LEU A 198 2.24 -0.81 12.52
N LEU A 199 2.89 0.03 11.71
CA LEU A 199 4.29 -0.11 11.33
C LEU A 199 5.00 1.21 11.57
N ARG A 200 6.10 1.18 12.33
CA ARG A 200 6.90 2.36 12.68
C ARG A 200 8.27 2.27 12.02
N LEU A 201 8.75 3.37 11.47
CA LEU A 201 10.11 3.43 10.94
C LEU A 201 11.14 3.38 12.08
N GLY A 202 10.93 4.18 13.11
CA GLY A 202 11.90 4.36 14.18
C GLY A 202 13.16 5.10 13.68
N SER A 203 14.28 4.89 14.33
CA SER A 203 15.57 5.46 13.93
C SER A 203 16.25 4.63 12.83
N GLY A 204 17.23 5.22 12.14
CA GLY A 204 18.09 4.53 11.18
C GLY A 204 17.65 4.64 9.72
N TRP A 205 16.65 5.45 9.43
CA TRP A 205 16.22 5.75 8.05
C TRP A 205 16.66 7.13 7.62
N THR A 206 16.85 7.30 6.32
CA THR A 206 17.01 8.59 5.67
C THR A 206 15.80 8.87 4.80
N ILE A 207 15.14 9.99 5.06
CA ILE A 207 14.00 10.46 4.27
C ILE A 207 14.56 11.45 3.24
N LEU A 208 14.35 11.15 1.95
CA LEU A 208 14.81 11.94 0.82
C LEU A 208 13.62 12.55 0.09
N SER A 209 13.64 13.86 -0.13
CA SER A 209 12.57 14.59 -0.84
C SER A 209 13.12 15.19 -2.13
N PRO A 210 13.30 14.39 -3.21
CA PRO A 210 13.82 14.89 -4.48
C PRO A 210 12.76 15.75 -5.18
N LYS A 211 13.19 16.58 -6.14
CA LYS A 211 12.27 17.37 -7.00
C LYS A 211 11.56 16.52 -8.05
N GLU A 212 12.15 15.39 -8.42
CA GLU A 212 11.63 14.46 -9.39
C GLU A 212 11.87 13.02 -8.90
N ALA A 213 10.86 12.18 -9.02
CA ALA A 213 10.92 10.80 -8.52
C ALA A 213 12.15 10.04 -9.06
N TRP A 214 12.88 9.38 -8.16
CA TRP A 214 14.08 8.59 -8.43
C TRP A 214 15.31 9.39 -8.89
N LYS A 215 15.26 10.74 -8.92
CA LYS A 215 16.43 11.57 -9.22
C LYS A 215 16.99 12.17 -7.93
N PHE A 216 18.07 11.57 -7.45
CA PHE A 216 18.76 11.99 -6.23
C PHE A 216 20.12 12.56 -6.57
N ASP A 217 20.48 13.68 -5.96
CA ASP A 217 21.79 14.33 -6.06
C ASP A 217 22.20 14.90 -4.69
N GLU A 218 23.36 15.56 -4.63
CA GLU A 218 23.90 16.15 -3.40
C GLU A 218 23.04 17.28 -2.82
N THR A 219 22.14 17.86 -3.63
CA THR A 219 21.21 18.93 -3.21
C THR A 219 19.86 18.39 -2.78
N THR A 220 19.60 17.10 -2.91
CA THR A 220 18.33 16.47 -2.51
C THR A 220 18.12 16.66 -1.01
N PRO A 221 17.05 17.37 -0.58
CA PRO A 221 16.75 17.53 0.83
C PRO A 221 16.62 16.18 1.52
N SER A 222 17.23 16.08 2.70
CA SER A 222 17.19 14.84 3.48
C SER A 222 17.01 15.15 4.96
N ARG A 223 16.39 14.20 5.67
CA ARG A 223 16.30 14.20 7.12
C ARG A 223 16.41 12.77 7.67
N PRO A 224 16.87 12.59 8.90
CA PRO A 224 16.72 11.31 9.59
C PRO A 224 15.24 11.05 9.94
N SER A 225 14.88 9.78 10.05
CA SER A 225 13.60 9.37 10.62
C SER A 225 13.56 9.55 12.13
N ASN A 226 12.35 9.56 12.68
CA ASN A 226 12.09 9.62 14.11
C ASN A 226 10.94 8.67 14.51
N ASP A 227 10.61 8.61 15.80
CA ASP A 227 9.60 7.69 16.33
C ASP A 227 8.16 8.01 15.91
N ALA A 228 7.89 9.21 15.42
CA ALA A 228 6.58 9.60 14.89
C ALA A 228 6.39 9.22 13.41
N ASP A 229 7.46 8.84 12.72
CA ASP A 229 7.42 8.44 11.32
C ASP A 229 6.90 7.00 11.20
N LEU A 230 5.79 6.83 10.47
CA LEU A 230 5.12 5.55 10.32
C LEU A 230 5.20 5.04 8.87
N ARG A 231 5.07 3.72 8.71
CA ARG A 231 4.82 3.04 7.44
C ARG A 231 3.36 2.59 7.34
N GLY A 232 2.65 2.52 8.47
CA GLY A 232 1.23 2.18 8.51
C GLY A 232 0.56 2.57 9.82
N ALA A 233 -0.70 2.95 9.73
CA ALA A 233 -1.56 3.27 10.87
C ALA A 233 -3.03 2.99 10.55
N ALA A 234 -3.86 2.85 11.59
CA ALA A 234 -5.28 2.59 11.45
C ALA A 234 -6.10 3.39 12.46
N MET A 235 -7.38 3.64 12.14
CA MET A 235 -8.28 4.37 13.00
C MET A 235 -9.74 3.96 12.74
N ASP A 236 -10.56 3.93 13.79
CA ASP A 236 -12.01 3.91 13.66
C ASP A 236 -12.51 5.33 13.33
N VAL A 237 -13.43 5.47 12.35
CA VAL A 237 -14.02 6.73 11.93
C VAL A 237 -15.52 6.58 11.83
N GLY A 238 -16.27 7.25 12.70
CA GLY A 238 -17.71 7.05 12.80
C GLY A 238 -18.06 5.57 13.03
N ARG A 239 -18.80 4.97 12.11
CA ARG A 239 -19.10 3.54 12.13
C ARG A 239 -18.16 2.69 11.27
N GLY A 240 -17.27 3.32 10.50
CA GLY A 240 -16.31 2.65 9.61
C GLY A 240 -14.92 2.55 10.19
N ARG A 241 -13.98 2.11 9.35
CA ARG A 241 -12.57 1.93 9.69
C ARG A 241 -11.69 2.36 8.54
N ILE A 242 -10.52 2.89 8.87
CA ILE A 242 -9.50 3.21 7.87
C ILE A 242 -8.16 2.62 8.27
N ALA A 243 -7.42 2.14 7.29
CA ALA A 243 -6.02 1.76 7.42
C ALA A 243 -5.24 2.42 6.30
N LEU A 244 -4.16 3.09 6.64
CA LEU A 244 -3.30 3.78 5.70
C LEU A 244 -1.89 3.18 5.75
N PHE A 245 -1.29 2.99 4.57
CA PHE A 245 0.08 2.50 4.45
C PHE A 245 0.87 3.30 3.42
N SER A 246 2.14 3.53 3.71
CA SER A 246 3.05 4.25 2.82
C SER A 246 3.98 3.30 2.05
N GLU A 247 3.47 2.10 1.72
CA GLU A 247 4.14 1.09 0.88
C GLU A 247 3.10 0.13 0.30
N ALA A 248 3.20 -0.18 -0.98
CA ALA A 248 2.16 -0.92 -1.70
C ALA A 248 2.53 -2.38 -2.00
N ALA A 249 3.81 -2.70 -2.22
CA ALA A 249 4.21 -4.03 -2.66
C ALA A 249 4.01 -5.10 -1.57
N MET A 250 4.06 -4.75 -0.30
CA MET A 250 3.87 -5.69 0.81
C MET A 250 2.52 -6.41 0.78
N PHE A 251 1.52 -5.84 0.12
CA PHE A 251 0.14 -6.37 0.05
C PHE A 251 -0.16 -7.17 -1.22
N THR A 252 0.82 -7.36 -2.08
CA THR A 252 0.67 -8.12 -3.33
C THR A 252 1.89 -9.01 -3.55
N ALA A 253 1.95 -9.67 -4.71
CA ALA A 253 3.12 -10.38 -5.19
C ALA A 253 3.48 -9.86 -6.57
N GLN A 254 4.71 -9.38 -6.73
CA GLN A 254 5.20 -8.81 -7.97
C GLN A 254 6.53 -9.44 -8.37
N VAL A 255 6.81 -9.41 -9.66
CA VAL A 255 8.14 -9.66 -10.21
C VAL A 255 8.61 -8.42 -10.97
N ALA A 256 9.85 -8.00 -10.69
CA ALA A 256 10.53 -6.95 -11.45
C ALA A 256 11.31 -7.57 -12.61
N ASN A 257 11.70 -6.75 -13.59
CA ASN A 257 12.63 -7.16 -14.64
C ASN A 257 13.91 -7.75 -14.01
N GLY A 258 14.31 -8.93 -14.47
CA GLY A 258 15.41 -9.69 -13.87
C GLY A 258 14.99 -10.70 -12.81
N GLY A 259 13.68 -10.88 -12.56
CA GLY A 259 13.15 -11.94 -11.70
C GLY A 259 13.13 -11.62 -10.21
N GLY A 260 13.40 -10.36 -9.82
CA GLY A 260 13.31 -9.95 -8.41
C GLY A 260 11.88 -10.02 -7.88
N GLN A 261 11.65 -10.74 -6.79
CA GLN A 261 10.34 -10.87 -6.14
C GLN A 261 10.12 -9.76 -5.13
N MET A 262 8.91 -9.15 -5.14
CA MET A 262 8.50 -8.08 -4.25
C MET A 262 7.09 -8.32 -3.75
N GLY A 263 6.89 -8.31 -2.45
CA GLY A 263 5.61 -8.59 -1.81
C GLY A 263 5.61 -9.93 -1.10
N PHE A 264 4.45 -10.57 -0.96
CA PHE A 264 4.34 -11.82 -0.21
C PHE A 264 4.96 -13.05 -0.93
N ASN A 265 5.41 -12.91 -2.17
CA ASN A 265 6.23 -13.89 -2.88
C ASN A 265 7.74 -13.73 -2.61
N TYR A 266 8.18 -12.69 -1.90
CA TYR A 266 9.57 -12.55 -1.48
C TYR A 266 9.89 -13.63 -0.42
N PRO A 267 11.03 -14.36 -0.54
CA PRO A 267 11.29 -15.54 0.29
C PRO A 267 11.24 -15.31 1.81
N LYS A 268 11.56 -14.11 2.28
CA LYS A 268 11.49 -13.78 3.72
C LYS A 268 10.13 -13.20 4.15
N ALA A 269 9.26 -12.80 3.21
CA ALA A 269 7.98 -12.17 3.49
C ALA A 269 6.84 -13.18 3.73
N GLY A 270 7.14 -14.33 4.32
CA GLY A 270 6.17 -15.41 4.51
C GLY A 270 4.92 -15.07 5.30
N GLN A 271 4.95 -13.98 6.10
CA GLN A 271 3.78 -13.52 6.85
C GLN A 271 3.06 -12.31 6.22
N ASN A 272 3.56 -11.74 5.13
CA ASN A 272 2.91 -10.61 4.47
C ASN A 272 1.49 -10.95 3.98
N LYS A 273 1.28 -12.14 3.40
CA LYS A 273 -0.04 -12.62 2.98
C LYS A 273 -1.02 -12.70 4.16
N GLN A 274 -0.57 -13.23 5.30
CA GLN A 274 -1.39 -13.26 6.50
C GLN A 274 -1.68 -11.87 7.06
N TYR A 275 -0.71 -10.95 6.98
CA TYR A 275 -0.91 -9.58 7.42
C TYR A 275 -1.94 -8.83 6.56
N LEU A 276 -1.89 -9.03 5.23
CA LEU A 276 -2.94 -8.56 4.31
C LEU A 276 -4.32 -9.06 4.74
N LEU A 277 -4.47 -10.37 4.98
CA LEU A 277 -5.73 -10.94 5.44
C LEU A 277 -6.20 -10.32 6.76
N ASN A 278 -5.31 -10.14 7.72
CA ASN A 278 -5.64 -9.50 8.99
C ASN A 278 -6.11 -8.05 8.83
N VAL A 279 -5.50 -7.28 7.90
CA VAL A 279 -5.96 -5.91 7.56
C VAL A 279 -7.36 -5.96 6.96
N LEU A 280 -7.61 -6.84 5.99
CA LEU A 280 -8.92 -6.98 5.35
C LEU A 280 -10.00 -7.45 6.34
N HIS A 281 -9.68 -8.42 7.21
CA HIS A 281 -10.59 -8.88 8.28
C HIS A 281 -10.94 -7.74 9.25
N TRP A 282 -9.94 -6.96 9.66
CA TRP A 282 -10.18 -5.82 10.54
C TRP A 282 -11.07 -4.78 9.87
N LEU A 283 -10.79 -4.41 8.61
CA LEU A 283 -11.58 -3.44 7.85
C LEU A 283 -13.02 -3.93 7.60
N SER A 284 -13.20 -5.19 7.23
CA SER A 284 -14.51 -5.74 6.91
C SER A 284 -15.32 -6.17 8.15
N ARG A 285 -14.69 -6.18 9.34
CA ARG A 285 -15.26 -6.73 10.59
C ARG A 285 -15.62 -8.21 10.43
N ALA A 286 -14.73 -9.00 9.83
CA ALA A 286 -14.88 -10.45 9.77
C ALA A 286 -14.88 -11.03 11.20
N GLU A 287 -15.93 -11.74 11.57
CA GLU A 287 -16.13 -12.37 12.89
C GLU A 287 -15.81 -13.86 12.87
#